data_d3127a2ef782aecea954fb84585282ac
#
_entry.id   d3127a2ef782aecea954fb84585282ac
#
_cell.length_a   1.000
_cell.length_b   1.000
_cell.length_c   1.000
_cell.angle_alpha   90.00
_cell.angle_beta   90.00
_cell.angle_gamma   90.00
#
_symmetry.space_group_name_H-M   'P 1'
#
loop_
_entity.id
_entity.type
_entity.pdbx_description
1 polymer ?
#
loop_
_entity_poly.entity_id
_entity_poly.type
_entity_poly.pdbx_seq_one_letter_code
_entity_poly.pdbx_strand_id
1 'polypeptide(L)'
;MKITLIGMGSGTPASLTAAGRDALLGAELILGARRLLEQLPAECTPDRVALYKAQEICDRLQCADIAAAAVVFSGDTGFYSGASALCRALDAAGLPYTVEPGVSSVQLLAAALHRPWQDWQLVSAHGCSCDPAAVCRTGKPAFFLTGGSETPATLCRALADAGWGHVTATVGENLGSTAE
;
A
#
# COMPACT_ATOMS: atom_id res chain seq x y z
N MET A 1 7.15 -23.87 6.02
CA MET A 1 6.61 -22.94 4.99
C MET A 1 7.33 -21.59 5.08
N LYS A 2 7.77 -21.04 3.95
CA LYS A 2 8.31 -19.69 3.84
C LYS A 2 7.17 -18.71 3.48
N ILE A 3 6.91 -17.70 4.29
CA ILE A 3 5.89 -16.68 4.02
C ILE A 3 6.59 -15.36 3.71
N THR A 4 6.22 -14.69 2.59
CA THR A 4 6.76 -13.38 2.23
C THR A 4 5.62 -12.39 2.01
N LEU A 5 5.63 -11.27 2.75
CA LEU A 5 4.71 -10.15 2.57
C LEU A 5 5.34 -9.16 1.60
N ILE A 6 4.64 -8.79 0.52
CA ILE A 6 5.25 -8.06 -0.60
C ILE A 6 4.47 -6.78 -0.90
N GLY A 7 5.16 -5.65 -0.91
CA GLY A 7 4.63 -4.39 -1.44
C GLY A 7 4.68 -4.37 -2.97
N MET A 8 3.52 -4.21 -3.62
CA MET A 8 3.38 -4.23 -5.08
C MET A 8 3.68 -2.87 -5.75
N GLY A 9 4.07 -1.86 -4.97
CA GLY A 9 4.29 -0.52 -5.50
C GLY A 9 3.04 0.07 -6.14
N SER A 10 3.18 0.67 -7.32
CA SER A 10 2.05 1.20 -8.12
C SER A 10 1.12 0.10 -8.67
N GLY A 11 1.47 -1.17 -8.49
CA GLY A 11 0.75 -2.30 -9.05
C GLY A 11 1.26 -2.73 -10.44
N THR A 12 2.26 -2.05 -10.98
CA THR A 12 2.91 -2.47 -12.22
C THR A 12 4.08 -3.42 -11.91
N PRO A 13 4.39 -4.41 -12.79
CA PRO A 13 5.54 -5.28 -12.59
C PRO A 13 6.88 -4.54 -12.44
N ALA A 14 7.00 -3.36 -13.05
CA ALA A 14 8.20 -2.51 -12.97
C ALA A 14 8.40 -1.86 -11.59
N SER A 15 7.35 -1.76 -10.77
CA SER A 15 7.42 -1.19 -9.42
C SER A 15 7.74 -2.23 -8.33
N LEU A 16 7.81 -3.51 -8.67
CA LEU A 16 8.24 -4.57 -7.76
C LEU A 16 9.75 -4.50 -7.53
N THR A 17 10.16 -4.73 -6.29
CA THR A 17 11.58 -5.02 -6.00
C THR A 17 11.98 -6.35 -6.61
N ALA A 18 13.25 -6.52 -6.94
CA ALA A 18 13.75 -7.79 -7.44
C ALA A 18 13.46 -8.94 -6.46
N ALA A 19 13.69 -8.72 -5.15
CA ALA A 19 13.41 -9.71 -4.12
C ALA A 19 11.90 -10.04 -4.02
N GLY A 20 11.03 -9.05 -4.13
CA GLY A 20 9.58 -9.25 -4.16
C GLY A 20 9.14 -10.07 -5.37
N ARG A 21 9.72 -9.80 -6.54
CA ARG A 21 9.45 -10.58 -7.75
C ARG A 21 9.91 -12.03 -7.61
N ASP A 22 11.12 -12.24 -7.10
CA ASP A 22 11.67 -13.60 -6.89
C ASP A 22 10.80 -14.38 -5.90
N ALA A 23 10.32 -13.73 -4.84
CA ALA A 23 9.40 -14.34 -3.87
C ALA A 23 8.04 -14.70 -4.48
N LEU A 24 7.50 -13.87 -5.40
CA LEU A 24 6.27 -14.19 -6.14
C LEU A 24 6.45 -15.40 -7.06
N LEU A 25 7.56 -15.44 -7.80
CA LEU A 25 7.86 -16.54 -8.73
C LEU A 25 8.14 -17.85 -8.01
N GLY A 26 8.70 -17.81 -6.80
CA GLY A 26 8.99 -18.98 -5.98
C GLY A 26 7.84 -19.42 -5.06
N ALA A 27 6.71 -18.72 -5.03
CA ALA A 27 5.56 -19.09 -4.23
C ALA A 27 4.73 -20.20 -4.89
N GLU A 28 4.07 -21.03 -4.09
CA GLU A 28 3.06 -22.00 -4.53
C GLU A 28 1.63 -21.44 -4.36
N LEU A 29 1.49 -20.46 -3.45
CA LEU A 29 0.22 -19.79 -3.17
C LEU A 29 0.45 -18.28 -3.06
N ILE A 30 -0.38 -17.49 -3.76
CA ILE A 30 -0.38 -16.03 -3.64
C ILE A 30 -1.73 -15.56 -3.11
N LEU A 31 -1.70 -14.77 -2.02
CA LEU A 31 -2.87 -14.20 -1.37
C LEU A 31 -2.83 -12.67 -1.48
N GLY A 32 -4.01 -12.06 -1.56
CA GLY A 32 -4.13 -10.60 -1.60
C GLY A 32 -5.48 -10.13 -2.11
N ALA A 33 -5.65 -8.82 -2.22
CA ALA A 33 -6.85 -8.26 -2.80
C ALA A 33 -6.97 -8.64 -4.29
N ARG A 34 -8.19 -8.94 -4.76
CA ARG A 34 -8.47 -9.40 -6.14
C ARG A 34 -7.76 -8.55 -7.18
N ARG A 35 -7.87 -7.21 -7.09
CA ARG A 35 -7.24 -6.29 -8.04
C ARG A 35 -5.71 -6.41 -8.12
N LEU A 36 -5.04 -6.77 -7.02
CA LEU A 36 -3.59 -6.97 -7.01
C LEU A 36 -3.20 -8.30 -7.66
N LEU A 37 -4.01 -9.34 -7.41
CA LEU A 37 -3.82 -10.65 -8.04
C LEU A 37 -3.98 -10.60 -9.58
N GLU A 38 -4.83 -9.70 -10.08
CA GLU A 38 -5.04 -9.46 -11.51
C GLU A 38 -3.84 -8.71 -12.15
N GLN A 39 -3.07 -7.97 -11.35
CA GLN A 39 -1.90 -7.18 -11.78
C GLN A 39 -0.57 -7.95 -11.66
N LEU A 40 -0.60 -9.20 -11.22
CA LEU A 40 0.62 -10.00 -11.09
C LEU A 40 1.29 -10.22 -12.45
N PRO A 41 2.64 -10.29 -12.49
CA PRO A 41 3.35 -10.65 -13.69
C PRO A 41 2.80 -11.92 -14.35
N ALA A 42 2.81 -11.99 -15.67
CA ALA A 42 2.25 -13.11 -16.41
C ALA A 42 2.98 -14.45 -16.12
N GLU A 43 4.23 -14.34 -15.71
CA GLU A 43 5.08 -15.48 -15.31
C GLU A 43 4.65 -16.09 -13.96
N CYS A 44 3.89 -15.37 -13.15
CA CYS A 44 3.38 -15.88 -11.87
C CYS A 44 2.26 -16.87 -12.11
N THR A 45 2.55 -18.15 -12.01
CA THR A 45 1.60 -19.25 -12.24
C THR A 45 1.00 -19.90 -10.99
N PRO A 46 1.40 -19.52 -9.73
CA PRO A 46 0.87 -20.17 -8.54
C PRO A 46 -0.64 -19.96 -8.36
N ASP A 47 -1.22 -20.78 -7.50
CA ASP A 47 -2.61 -20.63 -7.06
C ASP A 47 -2.82 -19.23 -6.44
N ARG A 48 -3.95 -18.59 -6.80
CA ARG A 48 -4.29 -17.24 -6.34
C ARG A 48 -5.56 -17.27 -5.53
N VAL A 49 -5.50 -16.74 -4.31
CA VAL A 49 -6.68 -16.68 -3.43
C VAL A 49 -6.93 -15.24 -3.00
N ALA A 50 -8.11 -14.72 -3.35
CA ALA A 50 -8.51 -13.36 -3.04
C ALA A 50 -8.96 -13.25 -1.58
N LEU A 51 -8.02 -12.83 -0.71
CA LEU A 51 -8.23 -12.54 0.70
C LEU A 51 -7.55 -11.23 1.05
N TYR A 52 -8.16 -10.44 1.94
CA TYR A 52 -7.59 -9.16 2.38
C TYR A 52 -7.63 -8.95 3.89
N LYS A 53 -8.41 -9.75 4.63
CA LYS A 53 -8.44 -9.67 6.10
C LYS A 53 -7.30 -10.48 6.69
N ALA A 54 -6.56 -9.85 7.59
CA ALA A 54 -5.36 -10.45 8.18
C ALA A 54 -5.62 -11.83 8.82
N GLN A 55 -6.72 -11.98 9.57
CA GLN A 55 -7.04 -13.25 10.21
C GLN A 55 -7.37 -14.35 9.18
N GLU A 56 -8.19 -14.05 8.16
CA GLU A 56 -8.53 -15.00 7.11
C GLU A 56 -7.28 -15.49 6.34
N ILE A 57 -6.33 -14.56 6.10
CA ILE A 57 -5.04 -14.90 5.47
C ILE A 57 -4.23 -15.80 6.41
N CYS A 58 -4.12 -15.45 7.69
CA CYS A 58 -3.38 -16.23 8.67
C CYS A 58 -3.95 -17.66 8.79
N ASP A 59 -5.27 -17.80 8.93
CA ASP A 59 -5.95 -19.09 9.02
C ASP A 59 -5.72 -19.94 7.76
N ARG A 60 -5.77 -19.31 6.58
CA ARG A 60 -5.49 -19.98 5.30
C ARG A 60 -4.06 -20.50 5.20
N LEU A 61 -3.09 -19.70 5.71
CA LEU A 61 -1.69 -20.10 5.73
C LEU A 61 -1.41 -21.23 6.72
N GLN A 62 -2.04 -21.22 7.91
CA GLN A 62 -1.91 -22.30 8.88
C GLN A 62 -2.39 -23.67 8.36
N CYS A 63 -3.43 -23.67 7.52
CA CYS A 63 -3.98 -24.87 6.93
C CYS A 63 -3.32 -25.29 5.61
N ALA A 64 -2.31 -24.54 5.12
CA ALA A 64 -1.69 -24.82 3.85
C ALA A 64 -0.54 -25.81 3.99
N ASP A 65 -0.57 -26.88 3.21
CA ASP A 65 0.55 -27.84 3.07
C ASP A 65 1.37 -27.47 1.84
N ILE A 66 2.16 -26.41 1.97
CA ILE A 66 3.00 -25.82 0.91
C ILE A 66 4.36 -25.38 1.46
N ALA A 67 5.36 -25.31 0.59
CA ALA A 67 6.69 -24.86 0.97
C ALA A 67 6.82 -23.34 1.02
N ALA A 68 6.14 -22.60 0.13
CA ALA A 68 6.23 -21.15 0.04
C ALA A 68 4.92 -20.46 -0.30
N ALA A 69 4.63 -19.34 0.37
CA ALA A 69 3.49 -18.47 0.11
C ALA A 69 3.92 -17.00 0.02
N ALA A 70 3.24 -16.24 -0.83
CA ALA A 70 3.38 -14.79 -0.93
C ALA A 70 2.04 -14.11 -0.57
N VAL A 71 2.11 -12.98 0.14
CA VAL A 71 0.95 -12.12 0.41
C VAL A 71 1.23 -10.73 -0.13
N VAL A 72 0.38 -10.26 -1.04
CA VAL A 72 0.60 -9.00 -1.75
C VAL A 72 -0.23 -7.86 -1.20
N PHE A 73 0.41 -6.69 -1.08
CA PHE A 73 -0.17 -5.44 -0.60
C PHE A 73 0.07 -4.32 -1.61
N SER A 74 -0.85 -3.35 -1.66
CA SER A 74 -0.69 -2.16 -2.49
C SER A 74 0.38 -1.24 -1.92
N GLY A 75 1.15 -0.60 -2.76
CA GLY A 75 2.17 0.35 -2.34
C GLY A 75 3.30 -0.30 -1.56
N ASP A 76 3.70 0.33 -0.47
CA ASP A 76 4.69 -0.15 0.47
C ASP A 76 4.05 -0.89 1.65
N THR A 77 4.68 -1.93 2.14
CA THR A 77 4.21 -2.74 3.28
C THR A 77 4.23 -1.98 4.61
N GLY A 78 5.06 -0.94 4.74
CA GLY A 78 5.18 -0.12 5.94
C GLY A 78 4.37 1.17 5.93
N PHE A 79 3.74 1.54 4.79
CA PHE A 79 3.05 2.82 4.63
C PHE A 79 1.52 2.65 4.61
N TYR A 80 0.88 2.81 5.79
CA TYR A 80 -0.58 2.66 5.98
C TYR A 80 -1.13 1.36 5.36
N SER A 81 -0.37 0.29 5.45
CA SER A 81 -0.66 -0.99 4.83
C SER A 81 -1.34 -1.97 5.80
N GLY A 82 -2.20 -2.83 5.24
CA GLY A 82 -2.75 -3.98 5.96
C GLY A 82 -1.69 -5.02 6.38
N ALA A 83 -0.47 -4.92 5.86
CA ALA A 83 0.63 -5.80 6.24
C ALA A 83 0.91 -5.79 7.75
N SER A 84 0.81 -4.63 8.41
CA SER A 84 1.03 -4.53 9.86
C SER A 84 0.03 -5.35 10.69
N ALA A 85 -1.21 -5.46 10.23
CA ALA A 85 -2.21 -6.30 10.89
C ALA A 85 -1.91 -7.79 10.68
N LEU A 86 -1.46 -8.16 9.47
CA LEU A 86 -1.06 -9.53 9.17
C LEU A 86 0.20 -9.94 9.93
N CYS A 87 1.21 -9.06 10.04
CA CYS A 87 2.39 -9.33 10.88
C CYS A 87 1.99 -9.72 12.30
N ARG A 88 1.11 -8.94 12.94
CA ARG A 88 0.62 -9.27 14.29
C ARG A 88 -0.11 -10.61 14.37
N ALA A 89 -0.89 -10.95 13.35
CA ALA A 89 -1.60 -12.24 13.31
C ALA A 89 -0.62 -13.41 13.13
N LEU A 90 0.38 -13.26 12.26
CA LEU A 90 1.41 -14.28 12.04
C LEU A 90 2.31 -14.46 13.29
N ASP A 91 2.70 -13.36 13.94
CA ASP A 91 3.46 -13.39 15.21
C ASP A 91 2.69 -14.14 16.30
N ALA A 92 1.39 -13.84 16.45
CA ALA A 92 0.53 -14.52 17.41
C ALA A 92 0.35 -16.02 17.09
N ALA A 93 0.39 -16.40 15.82
CA ALA A 93 0.30 -17.78 15.35
C ALA A 93 1.65 -18.51 15.35
N GLY A 94 2.77 -17.83 15.67
CA GLY A 94 4.12 -18.40 15.64
C GLY A 94 4.60 -18.77 14.22
N LEU A 95 4.05 -18.13 13.19
CA LEU A 95 4.42 -18.37 11.79
C LEU A 95 5.54 -17.41 11.36
N PRO A 96 6.73 -17.91 10.99
CA PRO A 96 7.83 -17.05 10.52
C PRO A 96 7.52 -16.47 9.14
N TYR A 97 7.88 -15.21 8.95
CA TYR A 97 7.69 -14.50 7.68
C TYR A 97 8.84 -13.52 7.40
N THR A 98 8.92 -13.07 6.16
CA THR A 98 9.76 -11.95 5.71
C THR A 98 8.90 -10.86 5.10
N VAL A 99 9.38 -9.62 5.10
CA VAL A 99 8.67 -8.47 4.54
C VAL A 99 9.54 -7.83 3.47
N GLU A 100 9.00 -7.74 2.26
CA GLU A 100 9.63 -7.03 1.15
C GLU A 100 8.91 -5.68 0.94
N PRO A 101 9.65 -4.57 0.93
CA PRO A 101 9.07 -3.25 0.75
C PRO A 101 8.55 -3.06 -0.68
N GLY A 102 7.72 -2.05 -0.87
CA GLY A 102 7.30 -1.56 -2.18
C GLY A 102 7.47 -0.05 -2.29
N VAL A 103 7.25 0.50 -3.47
CA VAL A 103 7.25 1.96 -3.68
C VAL A 103 5.90 2.52 -3.25
N SER A 104 5.89 3.44 -2.27
CA SER A 104 4.67 4.08 -1.80
C SER A 104 4.23 5.24 -2.70
N SER A 105 2.96 5.60 -2.65
CA SER A 105 2.42 6.74 -3.40
C SER A 105 3.07 8.08 -3.00
N VAL A 106 3.51 8.26 -1.76
CA VAL A 106 4.24 9.46 -1.35
C VAL A 106 5.58 9.58 -2.07
N GLN A 107 6.29 8.47 -2.26
CA GLN A 107 7.57 8.46 -3.00
C GLN A 107 7.34 8.77 -4.48
N LEU A 108 6.30 8.20 -5.08
CA LEU A 108 5.95 8.47 -6.48
C LEU A 108 5.57 9.95 -6.68
N LEU A 109 4.72 10.49 -5.80
CA LEU A 109 4.35 11.91 -5.86
C LEU A 109 5.56 12.83 -5.67
N ALA A 110 6.41 12.54 -4.71
CA ALA A 110 7.62 13.31 -4.44
C ALA A 110 8.57 13.32 -5.65
N ALA A 111 8.73 12.17 -6.31
CA ALA A 111 9.52 12.06 -7.54
C ALA A 111 8.90 12.86 -8.69
N ALA A 112 7.60 12.76 -8.92
CA ALA A 112 6.89 13.52 -9.95
C ALA A 112 6.99 15.05 -9.72
N LEU A 113 6.99 15.47 -8.46
CA LEU A 113 7.14 16.89 -8.08
C LEU A 113 8.60 17.37 -8.03
N HIS A 114 9.57 16.47 -8.18
CA HIS A 114 11.00 16.74 -7.95
C HIS A 114 11.27 17.38 -6.58
N ARG A 115 10.61 16.88 -5.53
CA ARG A 115 10.71 17.41 -4.17
C ARG A 115 11.05 16.31 -3.17
N PRO A 116 11.95 16.59 -2.21
CA PRO A 116 12.16 15.67 -1.09
C PRO A 116 10.93 15.65 -0.18
N TRP A 117 10.63 14.51 0.40
CA TRP A 117 9.43 14.29 1.23
C TRP A 117 9.72 14.06 2.73
N GLN A 118 11.00 14.09 3.14
CA GLN A 118 11.39 13.85 4.53
C GLN A 118 10.76 14.82 5.54
N ASP A 119 10.44 16.06 5.09
CA ASP A 119 9.81 17.07 5.94
C ASP A 119 8.31 17.15 5.79
N TRP A 120 7.71 16.30 4.98
CA TRP A 120 6.26 16.26 4.80
C TRP A 120 5.58 15.59 5.98
N GLN A 121 4.42 16.11 6.34
CA GLN A 121 3.51 15.39 7.21
C GLN A 121 2.79 14.31 6.43
N LEU A 122 2.86 13.08 6.90
CA LEU A 122 2.22 11.94 6.26
C LEU A 122 0.91 11.65 6.98
N VAL A 123 -0.21 11.72 6.26
CA VAL A 123 -1.56 11.58 6.82
C VAL A 123 -2.33 10.55 6.02
N SER A 124 -2.92 9.58 6.71
CA SER A 124 -3.88 8.69 6.08
C SER A 124 -5.27 9.30 6.14
N ALA A 125 -5.87 9.46 4.97
CA ALA A 125 -7.30 9.72 4.76
C ALA A 125 -7.95 8.54 3.99
N HIS A 126 -7.27 7.41 3.93
CA HIS A 126 -7.76 6.21 3.27
C HIS A 126 -8.58 5.36 4.24
N GLY A 127 -9.89 5.43 4.12
CA GLY A 127 -10.81 4.68 4.98
C GLY A 127 -10.94 5.25 6.42
N CYS A 128 -10.39 6.44 6.68
CA CYS A 128 -10.52 7.16 7.95
C CYS A 128 -10.64 8.66 7.69
N SER A 129 -11.41 9.35 8.53
CA SER A 129 -11.52 10.81 8.48
C SER A 129 -10.26 11.47 9.04
N CYS A 130 -9.91 12.64 8.50
CA CYS A 130 -8.85 13.50 9.02
C CYS A 130 -9.32 14.97 9.01
N ASP A 131 -8.70 15.82 9.83
CA ASP A 131 -8.87 17.28 9.77
C ASP A 131 -7.70 17.89 8.99
N PRO A 132 -7.88 18.17 7.68
CA PRO A 132 -6.79 18.70 6.86
C PRO A 132 -6.38 20.12 7.29
N ALA A 133 -7.28 20.91 7.87
CA ALA A 133 -6.96 22.25 8.37
C ALA A 133 -6.06 22.18 9.61
N ALA A 134 -6.28 21.24 10.52
CA ALA A 134 -5.40 21.01 11.65
C ALA A 134 -3.99 20.63 11.21
N VAL A 135 -3.88 19.78 10.20
CA VAL A 135 -2.59 19.37 9.61
C VAL A 135 -1.86 20.59 9.01
N CYS A 136 -2.56 21.41 8.22
CA CYS A 136 -1.96 22.58 7.55
C CYS A 136 -1.52 23.68 8.53
N ARG A 137 -2.11 23.78 9.74
CA ARG A 137 -1.67 24.77 10.75
C ARG A 137 -0.22 24.64 11.17
N THR A 138 0.41 23.51 10.95
CA THR A 138 1.83 23.31 11.28
C THR A 138 2.77 24.09 10.34
N GLY A 139 2.28 24.57 9.20
CA GLY A 139 3.06 25.26 8.16
C GLY A 139 3.98 24.36 7.35
N LYS A 140 3.95 23.04 7.57
CA LYS A 140 4.72 22.06 6.79
C LYS A 140 3.91 21.55 5.60
N PRO A 141 4.56 21.17 4.49
CA PRO A 141 3.89 20.42 3.44
C PRO A 141 3.28 19.13 4.01
N ALA A 142 2.10 18.76 3.51
CA ALA A 142 1.42 17.56 3.96
C ALA A 142 1.05 16.66 2.76
N PHE A 143 1.27 15.37 2.92
CA PHE A 143 0.79 14.34 2.02
C PHE A 143 -0.41 13.65 2.63
N PHE A 144 -1.51 13.59 1.88
CA PHE A 144 -2.72 12.87 2.27
C PHE A 144 -2.89 11.64 1.37
N LEU A 145 -2.82 10.46 1.97
CA LEU A 145 -3.20 9.23 1.29
C LEU A 145 -4.72 9.15 1.26
N THR A 146 -5.32 9.43 0.10
CA THR A 146 -6.78 9.46 -0.08
C THR A 146 -7.35 8.10 -0.49
N GLY A 147 -8.65 7.89 -0.21
CA GLY A 147 -9.38 6.72 -0.66
C GLY A 147 -10.71 6.53 0.08
N GLY A 148 -11.64 5.83 -0.53
CA GLY A 148 -12.98 5.69 0.00
C GLY A 148 -13.77 7.00 -0.10
N SER A 149 -14.35 7.46 1.00
CA SER A 149 -15.11 8.73 1.08
C SER A 149 -14.21 9.97 1.05
N GLU A 150 -12.95 9.83 1.48
CA GLU A 150 -11.99 10.93 1.54
C GLU A 150 -11.25 11.04 0.20
N THR A 151 -11.75 11.94 -0.63
CA THR A 151 -11.20 12.23 -1.96
C THR A 151 -10.38 13.52 -1.92
N PRO A 152 -9.51 13.80 -2.91
CA PRO A 152 -8.85 15.10 -3.02
C PRO A 152 -9.85 16.27 -3.00
N ALA A 153 -11.02 16.11 -3.64
CA ALA A 153 -12.05 17.13 -3.68
C ALA A 153 -12.68 17.40 -2.30
N THR A 154 -12.95 16.36 -1.50
CA THR A 154 -13.50 16.52 -0.14
C THR A 154 -12.49 17.21 0.77
N LEU A 155 -11.21 16.85 0.70
CA LEU A 155 -10.15 17.50 1.49
C LEU A 155 -9.93 18.95 1.09
N CYS A 156 -9.90 19.28 -0.22
CA CYS A 156 -9.77 20.65 -0.69
C CYS A 156 -10.97 21.51 -0.27
N ARG A 157 -12.19 20.97 -0.28
CA ARG A 157 -13.37 21.68 0.20
C ARG A 157 -13.27 21.96 1.69
N ALA A 158 -12.91 20.97 2.50
CA ALA A 158 -12.72 21.15 3.95
C ALA A 158 -11.65 22.20 4.27
N LEU A 159 -10.57 22.28 3.49
CA LEU A 159 -9.55 23.32 3.61
C LEU A 159 -10.14 24.70 3.27
N ALA A 160 -10.89 24.83 2.19
CA ALA A 160 -11.50 26.09 1.77
C ALA A 160 -12.50 26.60 2.82
N ASP A 161 -13.37 25.71 3.34
CA ASP A 161 -14.37 26.02 4.37
C ASP A 161 -13.69 26.47 5.68
N ALA A 162 -12.49 25.97 5.98
CA ALA A 162 -11.68 26.38 7.13
C ALA A 162 -10.81 27.63 6.89
N GLY A 163 -10.99 28.33 5.76
CA GLY A 163 -10.23 29.55 5.41
C GLY A 163 -8.86 29.32 4.77
N TRP A 164 -8.54 28.08 4.39
CA TRP A 164 -7.27 27.70 3.74
C TRP A 164 -7.37 27.60 2.22
N GLY A 165 -8.38 28.22 1.60
CA GLY A 165 -8.60 28.15 0.16
C GLY A 165 -7.47 28.76 -0.72
N HIS A 166 -6.51 29.45 -0.11
CA HIS A 166 -5.34 30.05 -0.78
C HIS A 166 -4.16 29.08 -0.89
N VAL A 167 -4.20 27.92 -0.24
CA VAL A 167 -3.08 26.94 -0.31
C VAL A 167 -3.10 26.19 -1.63
N THR A 168 -1.90 25.89 -2.15
CA THR A 168 -1.76 25.06 -3.35
C THR A 168 -1.87 23.60 -2.98
N ALA A 169 -2.76 22.89 -3.65
CA ALA A 169 -2.89 21.44 -3.58
C ALA A 169 -2.47 20.82 -4.92
N THR A 170 -1.67 19.77 -4.86
CA THR A 170 -1.31 18.95 -6.02
C THR A 170 -1.92 17.57 -5.86
N VAL A 171 -2.56 17.07 -6.90
CA VAL A 171 -3.18 15.74 -6.91
C VAL A 171 -2.37 14.84 -7.81
N GLY A 172 -1.93 13.70 -7.27
CA GLY A 172 -1.34 12.61 -8.05
C GLY A 172 -2.35 11.46 -8.17
N GLU A 173 -2.69 11.10 -9.38
CA GLU A 173 -3.62 10.01 -9.68
C GLU A 173 -2.93 8.99 -10.57
N ASN A 174 -3.08 7.69 -10.23
CA ASN A 174 -2.51 6.57 -10.98
C ASN A 174 -0.99 6.67 -11.21
N LEU A 175 -0.27 7.28 -10.25
CA LEU A 175 1.17 7.51 -10.34
C LEU A 175 1.94 6.22 -10.65
N GLY A 176 2.87 6.31 -11.59
CA GLY A 176 3.67 5.17 -12.04
C GLY A 176 2.93 4.20 -12.96
N SER A 177 1.73 4.52 -13.42
CA SER A 177 1.00 3.77 -14.44
C SER A 177 1.02 4.49 -15.79
N THR A 178 0.60 3.80 -16.85
CA THR A 178 0.46 4.41 -18.19
C THR A 178 -0.69 5.44 -18.28
N ALA A 179 -1.50 5.56 -17.21
CA ALA A 179 -2.62 6.49 -17.09
C ALA A 179 -2.33 7.66 -16.12
N GLU A 180 -1.04 7.89 -15.83
CA GLU A 180 -0.56 9.01 -14.99
C GLU A 180 -0.86 10.37 -15.60
#